data_d070c6fdbcd414cbb8859f7cfd417f21
#
_entry.id   d070c6fdbcd414cbb8859f7cfd417f21
#
_cell.length_a   1.000
_cell.length_b   1.000
_cell.length_c   1.000
_cell.angle_alpha   90.00
_cell.angle_beta   90.00
_cell.angle_gamma   90.00
#
_symmetry.space_group_name_H-M   'P 1'
#
loop_
_entity.id
_entity.type
_entity.pdbx_description
1 polymer ?
#
loop_
_entity_poly.entity_id
_entity_poly.type
_entity_poly.pdbx_seq_one_letter_code
_entity_poly.pdbx_strand_id
1 'polypeptide(L)'
;MLKYTLSMKKNYTISRRKFLELFGSSCCGLLTACTTVPITDRRQLAIYPESFVNKQAAGAYNNFKSKAKLIKDGKDLKNIIDIGGKIEKSVKSFFLKKNNVDPTENFEWEYVLVDNKKVKNAWCMPGGKIAVYSGMLEITKNTNALAAV
;
A
#
# COMPACT_ATOMS: atom_id res chain seq x y z
N MET A 1 3.90 16.51 -58.42
CA MET A 1 3.70 17.82 -57.77
C MET A 1 2.91 17.60 -56.48
N LEU A 2 3.57 17.49 -55.32
CA LEU A 2 2.93 17.33 -54.04
C LEU A 2 2.90 18.70 -53.37
N LYS A 3 1.69 19.26 -53.18
CA LYS A 3 1.49 20.50 -52.39
C LYS A 3 1.41 20.12 -50.92
N TYR A 4 2.44 20.45 -50.16
CA TYR A 4 2.40 20.43 -48.70
C TYR A 4 1.68 21.68 -48.20
N THR A 5 0.48 21.49 -47.68
CA THR A 5 -0.25 22.57 -46.99
C THR A 5 0.32 22.74 -45.60
N LEU A 6 1.05 23.80 -45.34
CA LEU A 6 1.49 24.21 -44.01
C LEU A 6 0.25 24.53 -43.15
N SER A 7 -0.04 23.68 -42.18
CA SER A 7 -1.00 23.97 -41.10
C SER A 7 -0.40 25.03 -40.18
N MET A 8 -1.01 26.21 -40.17
CA MET A 8 -0.65 27.28 -39.25
C MET A 8 -0.88 26.86 -37.81
N LYS A 9 0.20 26.77 -37.02
CA LYS A 9 0.15 26.69 -35.57
C LYS A 9 -0.53 27.94 -35.00
N LYS A 10 -1.77 27.78 -34.55
CA LYS A 10 -2.51 28.80 -33.83
C LYS A 10 -1.87 28.99 -32.45
N ASN A 11 -1.07 30.05 -32.30
CA ASN A 11 -0.48 30.40 -31.00
C ASN A 11 -1.60 30.85 -30.05
N TYR A 12 -1.99 29.97 -29.14
CA TYR A 12 -2.90 30.32 -28.04
C TYR A 12 -2.13 31.12 -26.99
N THR A 13 -2.23 32.46 -27.05
CA THR A 13 -1.81 33.32 -25.96
C THR A 13 -2.89 33.30 -24.89
N ILE A 14 -2.64 32.52 -23.82
CA ILE A 14 -3.52 32.52 -22.65
C ILE A 14 -3.34 33.89 -21.95
N SER A 15 -4.42 34.67 -21.86
CA SER A 15 -4.37 35.96 -21.13
C SER A 15 -4.14 35.70 -19.63
N ARG A 16 -3.45 36.64 -18.96
CA ARG A 16 -3.17 36.52 -17.50
C ARG A 16 -4.43 36.30 -16.66
N ARG A 17 -5.58 36.86 -17.07
CA ARG A 17 -6.89 36.62 -16.43
C ARG A 17 -7.34 35.17 -16.56
N LYS A 18 -7.30 34.59 -17.76
CA LYS A 18 -7.67 33.18 -17.98
C LYS A 18 -6.74 32.22 -17.26
N PHE A 19 -5.46 32.56 -17.15
CA PHE A 19 -4.51 31.77 -16.37
C PHE A 19 -4.88 31.77 -14.86
N LEU A 20 -5.21 32.94 -14.31
CA LEU A 20 -5.64 33.04 -12.91
C LEU A 20 -6.99 32.38 -12.64
N GLU A 21 -7.94 32.44 -13.57
CA GLU A 21 -9.23 31.73 -13.46
C GLU A 21 -9.04 30.22 -13.47
N LEU A 22 -8.17 29.68 -14.34
CA LEU A 22 -7.86 28.25 -14.37
C LEU A 22 -7.12 27.80 -13.10
N PHE A 23 -6.14 28.57 -12.64
CA PHE A 23 -5.39 28.23 -11.43
C PHE A 23 -6.20 28.45 -10.15
N GLY A 24 -7.01 29.49 -10.06
CA GLY A 24 -7.87 29.75 -8.92
C GLY A 24 -8.91 28.65 -8.69
N SER A 25 -9.51 28.14 -9.77
CA SER A 25 -10.47 27.03 -9.71
C SER A 25 -9.80 25.70 -9.33
N SER A 26 -8.54 25.49 -9.73
CA SER A 26 -7.77 24.29 -9.40
C SER A 26 -7.31 24.25 -7.94
N CYS A 27 -7.09 25.39 -7.32
CA CYS A 27 -6.62 25.48 -5.93
C CYS A 27 -7.69 25.01 -4.91
N CYS A 28 -8.99 25.23 -5.20
CA CYS A 28 -10.09 24.75 -4.34
C CYS A 28 -10.23 23.23 -4.32
N GLY A 29 -9.86 22.53 -5.40
CA GLY A 29 -9.91 21.06 -5.47
C GLY A 29 -8.84 20.34 -4.63
N LEU A 30 -7.74 21.02 -4.32
CA LEU A 30 -6.63 20.43 -3.54
C LEU A 30 -6.90 20.42 -2.02
N LEU A 31 -7.86 21.19 -1.53
CA LEU A 31 -8.17 21.27 -0.09
C LEU A 31 -8.98 20.06 0.42
N THR A 32 -9.57 19.26 -0.48
CA THR A 32 -10.36 18.08 -0.12
C THR A 32 -9.53 16.80 -0.01
N ALA A 33 -8.25 16.83 -0.36
CA ALA A 33 -7.36 15.67 -0.35
C ALA A 33 -6.67 15.42 1.01
N CYS A 34 -7.00 16.20 2.05
CA CYS A 34 -6.44 16.00 3.39
C CYS A 34 -7.24 14.94 4.15
N THR A 35 -6.58 13.83 4.48
CA THR A 35 -7.11 12.80 5.39
C THR A 35 -6.39 12.85 6.73
N THR A 36 -7.05 12.37 7.78
CA THR A 36 -6.44 12.26 9.11
C THR A 36 -6.03 10.81 9.37
N VAL A 37 -4.80 10.61 9.82
CA VAL A 37 -4.32 9.26 10.20
C VAL A 37 -5.00 8.82 11.49
N PRO A 38 -5.68 7.65 11.50
CA PRO A 38 -6.56 7.25 12.61
C PRO A 38 -5.92 7.11 13.99
N ILE A 39 -4.60 6.91 14.07
CA ILE A 39 -3.88 6.69 15.34
C ILE A 39 -3.21 7.97 15.85
N THR A 40 -2.64 8.73 14.94
CA THR A 40 -1.77 9.88 15.29
C THR A 40 -2.46 11.23 15.13
N ASP A 41 -3.70 11.25 14.62
CA ASP A 41 -4.50 12.43 14.29
C ASP A 41 -3.77 13.46 13.41
N ARG A 42 -2.71 13.02 12.73
CA ARG A 42 -1.97 13.86 11.79
C ARG A 42 -2.74 14.01 10.48
N ARG A 43 -2.80 15.24 9.98
CA ARG A 43 -3.28 15.51 8.64
C ARG A 43 -2.23 15.09 7.62
N GLN A 44 -2.64 14.33 6.62
CA GLN A 44 -1.81 13.96 5.48
C GLN A 44 -2.54 14.24 4.17
N LEU A 45 -1.77 14.57 3.13
CA LEU A 45 -2.30 14.70 1.79
C LEU A 45 -2.42 13.30 1.17
N ALA A 46 -3.64 12.82 1.01
CA ALA A 46 -3.93 11.55 0.32
C ALA A 46 -4.25 11.82 -1.15
N ILE A 47 -3.23 11.75 -2.00
CA ILE A 47 -3.38 12.01 -3.45
C ILE A 47 -4.08 10.84 -4.15
N TYR A 48 -3.90 9.61 -3.65
CA TYR A 48 -4.49 8.40 -4.21
C TYR A 48 -5.48 7.76 -3.24
N PRO A 49 -6.64 7.26 -3.74
CA PRO A 49 -7.56 6.46 -2.94
C PRO A 49 -6.87 5.18 -2.43
N GLU A 50 -7.20 4.74 -1.22
CA GLU A 50 -6.66 3.50 -0.63
C GLU A 50 -6.90 2.27 -1.51
N SER A 51 -8.08 2.18 -2.13
CA SER A 51 -8.41 1.10 -3.06
C SER A 51 -7.46 1.01 -4.25
N PHE A 52 -6.99 2.15 -4.78
CA PHE A 52 -6.00 2.19 -5.85
C PHE A 52 -4.64 1.68 -5.36
N VAL A 53 -4.20 2.15 -4.17
CA VAL A 53 -2.93 1.74 -3.57
C VAL A 53 -2.93 0.25 -3.26
N ASN A 54 -4.02 -0.27 -2.67
CA ASN A 54 -4.18 -1.69 -2.36
C ASN A 54 -4.15 -2.56 -3.64
N LYS A 55 -4.79 -2.12 -4.72
CA LYS A 55 -4.77 -2.82 -6.01
C LYS A 55 -3.37 -2.86 -6.62
N GLN A 56 -2.63 -1.76 -6.58
CA GLN A 56 -1.24 -1.72 -7.06
C GLN A 56 -0.34 -2.63 -6.22
N ALA A 57 -0.50 -2.59 -4.89
CA ALA A 57 0.23 -3.46 -3.97
C ALA A 57 -0.07 -4.94 -4.23
N ALA A 58 -1.33 -5.32 -4.44
CA ALA A 58 -1.72 -6.69 -4.77
C ALA A 58 -1.07 -7.17 -6.08
N GLY A 59 -1.03 -6.32 -7.11
CA GLY A 59 -0.33 -6.61 -8.37
C GLY A 59 1.18 -6.83 -8.18
N ALA A 60 1.83 -5.93 -7.44
CA ALA A 60 3.25 -6.04 -7.11
C ALA A 60 3.57 -7.30 -6.29
N TYR A 61 2.71 -7.60 -5.32
CA TYR A 61 2.84 -8.80 -4.48
C TYR A 61 2.68 -10.10 -5.28
N ASN A 62 1.71 -10.17 -6.20
CA ASN A 62 1.54 -11.32 -7.09
C ASN A 62 2.75 -11.51 -8.02
N ASN A 63 3.29 -10.42 -8.57
CA ASN A 63 4.52 -10.47 -9.37
C ASN A 63 5.73 -10.92 -8.52
N PHE A 64 5.82 -10.50 -7.27
CA PHE A 64 6.83 -10.98 -6.33
C PHE A 64 6.67 -12.49 -6.07
N LYS A 65 5.45 -12.96 -5.75
CA LYS A 65 5.17 -14.38 -5.49
C LYS A 65 5.53 -15.29 -6.67
N SER A 66 5.32 -14.82 -7.90
CA SER A 66 5.63 -15.60 -9.10
C SER A 66 7.13 -15.80 -9.32
N LYS A 67 7.97 -14.91 -8.76
CA LYS A 67 9.44 -14.95 -8.90
C LYS A 67 10.15 -15.52 -7.68
N ALA A 68 9.52 -15.47 -6.52
CA ALA A 68 10.10 -15.93 -5.26
C ALA A 68 9.91 -17.43 -5.08
N LYS A 69 10.91 -18.10 -4.50
CA LYS A 69 10.76 -19.49 -4.04
C LYS A 69 10.01 -19.49 -2.73
N LEU A 70 8.76 -19.95 -2.74
CA LEU A 70 7.88 -19.95 -1.58
C LEU A 70 7.86 -21.32 -0.90
N ILE A 71 7.86 -21.33 0.43
CA ILE A 71 7.55 -22.49 1.24
C ILE A 71 6.02 -22.56 1.36
N LYS A 72 5.42 -23.60 0.74
CA LYS A 72 3.96 -23.75 0.63
C LYS A 72 3.32 -24.47 1.80
N ASP A 73 4.09 -25.18 2.61
CA ASP A 73 3.63 -25.91 3.79
C ASP A 73 4.75 -26.02 4.83
N GLY A 74 4.38 -26.38 6.05
CA GLY A 74 5.30 -26.57 7.14
C GLY A 74 4.91 -25.83 8.41
N LYS A 75 5.60 -26.20 9.51
CA LYS A 75 5.33 -25.63 10.85
C LYS A 75 5.56 -24.11 10.88
N ASP A 76 6.60 -23.64 10.20
CA ASP A 76 6.97 -22.24 10.20
C ASP A 76 5.95 -21.35 9.50
N LEU A 77 5.44 -21.80 8.34
CA LEU A 77 4.36 -21.09 7.64
C LEU A 77 3.07 -21.05 8.48
N LYS A 78 2.70 -22.16 9.09
CA LYS A 78 1.51 -22.24 9.97
C LYS A 78 1.65 -21.28 11.15
N ASN A 79 2.84 -21.22 11.76
CA ASN A 79 3.13 -20.27 12.84
C ASN A 79 3.00 -18.81 12.40
N ILE A 80 3.52 -18.45 11.22
CA ILE A 80 3.38 -17.11 10.65
C ILE A 80 1.91 -16.74 10.42
N ILE A 81 1.12 -17.65 9.87
CA ILE A 81 -0.31 -17.44 9.63
C ILE A 81 -1.07 -17.29 10.97
N ASP A 82 -0.76 -18.09 12.00
CA ASP A 82 -1.39 -17.97 13.32
C ASP A 82 -1.07 -16.62 13.98
N ILE A 83 0.20 -16.19 13.93
CA ILE A 83 0.63 -14.90 14.45
C ILE A 83 -0.10 -13.77 13.70
N GLY A 84 -0.08 -13.81 12.37
CA GLY A 84 -0.73 -12.81 11.52
C GLY A 84 -2.23 -12.71 11.80
N GLY A 85 -2.93 -13.83 11.94
CA GLY A 85 -4.35 -13.85 12.28
C GLY A 85 -4.66 -13.30 13.68
N LYS A 86 -3.73 -13.46 14.65
CA LYS A 86 -3.86 -12.82 15.97
C LYS A 86 -3.66 -11.31 15.88
N ILE A 87 -2.71 -10.85 15.09
CA ILE A 87 -2.46 -9.42 14.85
C ILE A 87 -3.68 -8.79 14.16
N GLU A 88 -4.20 -9.40 13.11
CA GLU A 88 -5.41 -8.95 12.40
C GLU A 88 -6.59 -8.77 13.35
N LYS A 89 -6.91 -9.77 14.16
CA LYS A 89 -7.97 -9.71 15.17
C LYS A 89 -7.74 -8.58 16.19
N SER A 90 -6.50 -8.37 16.60
CA SER A 90 -6.14 -7.33 17.56
C SER A 90 -6.29 -5.94 16.96
N VAL A 91 -5.86 -5.73 15.71
CA VAL A 91 -6.02 -4.49 14.95
C VAL A 91 -7.50 -4.15 14.81
N LYS A 92 -8.30 -5.09 14.32
CA LYS A 92 -9.75 -4.92 14.18
C LYS A 92 -10.42 -4.56 15.51
N SER A 93 -10.11 -5.29 16.58
CA SER A 93 -10.67 -5.02 17.91
C SER A 93 -10.26 -3.64 18.44
N PHE A 94 -9.03 -3.21 18.20
CA PHE A 94 -8.53 -1.90 18.61
C PHE A 94 -9.28 -0.76 17.93
N PHE A 95 -9.42 -0.80 16.61
CA PHE A 95 -10.07 0.25 15.84
C PHE A 95 -11.59 0.33 16.10
N LEU A 96 -12.26 -0.81 16.19
CA LEU A 96 -13.68 -0.85 16.53
C LEU A 96 -13.96 -0.25 17.91
N LYS A 97 -13.08 -0.49 18.90
CA LYS A 97 -13.21 0.11 20.23
C LYS A 97 -12.94 1.61 20.26
N LYS A 98 -11.98 2.09 19.45
CA LYS A 98 -11.56 3.49 19.46
C LYS A 98 -12.44 4.39 18.58
N ASN A 99 -12.73 3.97 17.36
CA ASN A 99 -13.30 4.83 16.31
C ASN A 99 -14.59 4.28 15.72
N ASN A 100 -15.06 3.11 16.11
CA ASN A 100 -16.19 2.39 15.51
C ASN A 100 -16.03 2.08 13.99
N VAL A 101 -14.82 2.26 13.45
CA VAL A 101 -14.49 2.01 12.03
C VAL A 101 -13.20 1.21 11.97
N ASP A 102 -13.21 0.12 11.23
CA ASP A 102 -12.02 -0.67 10.96
C ASP A 102 -11.38 -0.23 9.63
N PRO A 103 -10.23 0.44 9.64
CA PRO A 103 -9.55 0.85 8.40
C PRO A 103 -8.99 -0.34 7.62
N THR A 104 -8.97 -1.53 8.20
CA THR A 104 -8.48 -2.75 7.55
C THR A 104 -9.59 -3.65 7.02
N GLU A 105 -10.86 -3.19 7.03
CA GLU A 105 -12.02 -3.96 6.58
C GLU A 105 -11.87 -4.49 5.14
N ASN A 106 -11.27 -3.68 4.28
CA ASN A 106 -11.04 -4.02 2.88
C ASN A 106 -9.65 -4.63 2.60
N PHE A 107 -8.93 -5.07 3.63
CA PHE A 107 -7.65 -5.73 3.47
C PHE A 107 -7.86 -7.21 3.14
N GLU A 108 -7.14 -7.66 2.13
CA GLU A 108 -7.03 -9.07 1.78
C GLU A 108 -5.74 -9.63 2.39
N TRP A 109 -5.78 -9.90 3.69
CA TRP A 109 -4.63 -10.40 4.43
C TRP A 109 -4.05 -11.67 3.79
N GLU A 110 -2.77 -11.66 3.51
CA GLU A 110 -2.06 -12.79 2.92
C GLU A 110 -0.62 -12.86 3.46
N TYR A 111 -0.21 -14.07 3.83
CA TYR A 111 1.09 -14.33 4.43
C TYR A 111 1.86 -15.33 3.59
N VAL A 112 3.10 -15.01 3.22
CA VAL A 112 3.99 -15.96 2.54
C VAL A 112 5.31 -16.10 3.26
N LEU A 113 5.88 -17.30 3.21
CA LEU A 113 7.22 -17.60 3.68
C LEU A 113 8.12 -17.84 2.47
N VAL A 114 9.15 -16.98 2.32
CA VAL A 114 10.12 -17.05 1.23
C VAL A 114 11.29 -17.94 1.64
N ASP A 115 11.61 -18.94 0.83
CA ASP A 115 12.77 -19.82 1.03
C ASP A 115 14.07 -19.10 0.68
N ASN A 116 14.54 -18.27 1.58
CA ASN A 116 15.83 -17.60 1.45
C ASN A 116 16.43 -17.31 2.84
N LYS A 117 17.30 -18.20 3.30
CA LYS A 117 17.99 -18.09 4.59
C LYS A 117 19.02 -16.95 4.66
N LYS A 118 19.51 -16.48 3.52
CA LYS A 118 20.51 -15.40 3.46
C LYS A 118 19.89 -14.04 3.76
N VAL A 119 18.61 -13.85 3.46
CA VAL A 119 17.87 -12.60 3.67
C VAL A 119 17.17 -12.65 5.03
N LYS A 120 17.57 -11.76 5.91
CA LYS A 120 17.02 -11.61 7.27
C LYS A 120 16.05 -10.42 7.27
N ASN A 121 14.88 -10.59 6.66
CA ASN A 121 13.90 -9.54 6.46
C ASN A 121 12.46 -10.06 6.52
N ALA A 122 11.56 -9.15 6.84
CA ALA A 122 10.12 -9.27 6.64
C ALA A 122 9.58 -7.92 6.18
N TRP A 123 8.50 -7.92 5.41
CA TRP A 123 7.88 -6.67 4.96
C TRP A 123 6.39 -6.83 4.74
N CYS A 124 5.69 -5.71 4.79
CA CYS A 124 4.25 -5.61 4.56
C CYS A 124 3.98 -4.59 3.45
N MET A 125 3.05 -4.91 2.56
CA MET A 125 2.49 -3.97 1.58
C MET A 125 1.07 -3.58 1.94
N PRO A 126 0.57 -2.44 1.42
CA PRO A 126 -0.83 -2.04 1.57
C PRO A 126 -1.80 -3.17 1.23
N GLY A 127 -2.94 -3.20 1.93
CA GLY A 127 -3.93 -4.25 1.77
C GLY A 127 -3.60 -5.55 2.52
N GLY A 128 -2.65 -5.53 3.48
CA GLY A 128 -2.35 -6.67 4.36
C GLY A 128 -1.50 -7.77 3.71
N LYS A 129 -0.70 -7.45 2.70
CA LYS A 129 0.18 -8.39 2.01
C LYS A 129 1.54 -8.49 2.72
N ILE A 130 1.83 -9.63 3.34
CA ILE A 130 2.99 -9.83 4.22
C ILE A 130 3.90 -10.94 3.67
N ALA A 131 5.19 -10.67 3.64
CA ALA A 131 6.20 -11.66 3.30
C ALA A 131 7.27 -11.75 4.39
N VAL A 132 7.58 -12.95 4.80
CA VAL A 132 8.63 -13.27 5.76
C VAL A 132 9.67 -14.13 5.06
N TYR A 133 10.95 -13.82 5.21
CA TYR A 133 12.04 -14.64 4.71
C TYR A 133 12.46 -15.68 5.73
N SER A 134 12.81 -16.89 5.29
CA SER A 134 13.23 -17.97 6.19
C SER A 134 14.45 -17.62 7.04
N GLY A 135 15.34 -16.74 6.55
CA GLY A 135 16.45 -16.22 7.34
C GLY A 135 16.02 -15.35 8.53
N MET A 136 14.82 -14.76 8.51
CA MET A 136 14.28 -14.00 9.64
C MET A 136 13.94 -14.90 10.83
N LEU A 137 13.50 -16.13 10.57
CA LEU A 137 13.16 -17.10 11.61
C LEU A 137 14.37 -17.52 12.46
N GLU A 138 15.59 -17.46 11.89
CA GLU A 138 16.82 -17.74 12.62
C GLU A 138 17.10 -16.68 13.71
N ILE A 139 16.67 -15.44 13.49
CA ILE A 139 16.85 -14.33 14.44
C ILE A 139 15.74 -14.34 15.48
N THR A 140 14.50 -14.51 15.04
CA THR A 140 13.32 -14.35 15.89
C THR A 140 13.07 -15.49 16.86
N LYS A 141 13.82 -16.56 16.80
CA LYS A 141 13.89 -17.74 17.74
C LYS A 141 12.58 -18.20 18.41
N ASN A 142 11.59 -17.33 18.57
CA ASN A 142 10.31 -17.63 19.19
C ASN A 142 9.15 -16.81 18.58
N THR A 143 7.94 -17.22 18.87
CA THR A 143 6.68 -16.64 18.34
C THR A 143 6.53 -15.15 18.71
N ASN A 144 6.90 -14.76 19.93
CA ASN A 144 6.75 -13.38 20.39
C ASN A 144 7.73 -12.43 19.68
N ALA A 145 8.98 -12.88 19.47
CA ALA A 145 9.97 -12.13 18.73
C ALA A 145 9.55 -11.97 17.24
N LEU A 146 8.94 -13.01 16.65
CA LEU A 146 8.43 -12.93 15.28
C LEU A 146 7.22 -11.98 15.18
N ALA A 147 6.35 -11.96 16.19
CA ALA A 147 5.22 -11.05 16.23
C ALA A 147 5.60 -9.56 16.39
N ALA A 148 6.81 -9.29 16.90
CA ALA A 148 7.33 -7.94 17.09
C ALA A 148 8.02 -7.35 15.84
N VAL A 149 8.23 -8.17 14.79
CA VAL A 149 8.85 -7.77 13.51
C VAL A 149 7.80 -7.31 12.52
#